data_e2346cc828b363c3e3faace7503dab96
#
_entry.id   e2346cc828b363c3e3faace7503dab96
#
_cell.length_a   1.000
_cell.length_b   1.000
_cell.length_c   1.000
_cell.angle_alpha   90.00
_cell.angle_beta   90.00
_cell.angle_gamma   90.00
#
_symmetry.space_group_name_H-M   'P 1'
#
loop_
_entity.id
_entity.type
_entity.pdbx_description
1 polymer ?
#
loop_
_entity_poly.entity_id
_entity_poly.type
_entity_poly.pdbx_seq_one_letter_code
_entity_poly.pdbx_strand_id
1 'polypeptide(L)'
;MGALSHLRVLDLTRVLAGPWCTQTLADLGAEVIKIERPGVGDDTRHWGPPYANDADGNPTSEAAYYLAVNRNKKSVTLDISTGQGQALVRQLVAGADVLVENYKVGQLLKYGLDYDSLKAIKPDLIYCSITGFGQTGPYASRPGYDFIVQGIGGFMSVTGERDELPGGGPQKGGVAITDLFTGAHATIAILAALAHREQTGEGQWLDIGLLDVQVAMMANMATNYLATGTPPKRWGNAHPNIVPYQVFKVADGWIIVACGNDGQFRKLV
;
A
#
# COMPACT_ATOMS: atom_id res chain seq x y z
N MET A 1 -2.13 23.77 -11.62
CA MET A 1 -1.63 22.46 -12.11
C MET A 1 -0.94 21.76 -10.95
N GLY A 2 -1.17 20.45 -10.76
CA GLY A 2 -0.46 19.67 -9.76
C GLY A 2 0.99 19.40 -10.17
N ALA A 3 1.83 19.01 -9.20
CA ALA A 3 3.25 18.75 -9.45
C ALA A 3 3.51 17.67 -10.51
N LEU A 4 2.61 16.69 -10.62
CA LEU A 4 2.72 15.57 -11.55
C LEU A 4 1.78 15.68 -12.77
N SER A 5 1.26 16.88 -13.09
CA SER A 5 0.27 17.07 -14.18
C SER A 5 0.80 16.73 -15.59
N HIS A 6 2.09 16.56 -15.72
CA HIS A 6 2.76 16.15 -16.96
C HIS A 6 2.86 14.63 -17.13
N LEU A 7 2.50 13.84 -16.09
CA LEU A 7 2.64 12.39 -16.08
C LEU A 7 1.32 11.69 -16.36
N ARG A 8 1.42 10.58 -17.08
CA ARG A 8 0.33 9.61 -17.28
C ARG A 8 0.68 8.28 -16.63
N VAL A 9 -0.22 7.80 -15.78
CA VAL A 9 -0.11 6.53 -15.04
C VAL A 9 -1.16 5.56 -15.55
N LEU A 10 -0.74 4.36 -15.93
CA LEU A 10 -1.63 3.25 -16.24
C LEU A 10 -1.74 2.35 -15.00
N ASP A 11 -2.94 2.28 -14.44
CA ASP A 11 -3.23 1.56 -13.22
C ASP A 11 -3.93 0.23 -13.52
N LEU A 12 -3.20 -0.89 -13.42
CA LEU A 12 -3.72 -2.25 -13.55
C LEU A 12 -3.97 -2.89 -12.17
N THR A 13 -3.89 -2.11 -11.10
CA THR A 13 -3.99 -2.65 -9.74
C THR A 13 -5.43 -2.84 -9.27
N ARG A 14 -5.61 -3.65 -8.23
CA ARG A 14 -6.88 -3.91 -7.56
C ARG A 14 -6.69 -3.88 -6.05
N VAL A 15 -7.79 -3.80 -5.33
CA VAL A 15 -7.90 -3.89 -3.87
C VAL A 15 -7.38 -2.62 -3.19
N LEU A 16 -6.14 -2.61 -2.62
CA LEU A 16 -5.78 -1.51 -1.74
C LEU A 16 -4.37 -0.94 -1.98
N ALA A 17 -3.31 -1.71 -1.84
CA ALA A 17 -1.93 -1.19 -1.89
C ALA A 17 -1.62 -0.46 -3.20
N GLY A 18 -1.89 -1.08 -4.34
CA GLY A 18 -1.70 -0.47 -5.65
C GLY A 18 -2.63 0.71 -5.92
N PRO A 19 -3.96 0.56 -5.70
CA PRO A 19 -4.89 1.69 -5.82
C PRO A 19 -4.55 2.87 -4.92
N TRP A 20 -4.04 2.66 -3.70
CA TRP A 20 -3.55 3.73 -2.82
C TRP A 20 -2.37 4.48 -3.42
N CYS A 21 -1.41 3.75 -4.00
CA CYS A 21 -0.28 4.34 -4.71
C CYS A 21 -0.76 5.22 -5.87
N THR A 22 -1.56 4.67 -6.77
CA THR A 22 -2.00 5.38 -7.98
C THR A 22 -2.96 6.52 -7.67
N GLN A 23 -3.79 6.42 -6.61
CA GLN A 23 -4.57 7.54 -6.09
C GLN A 23 -3.67 8.68 -5.58
N THR A 24 -2.60 8.36 -4.85
CA THR A 24 -1.66 9.37 -4.36
C THR A 24 -1.00 10.12 -5.52
N LEU A 25 -0.61 9.42 -6.59
CA LEU A 25 -0.10 10.06 -7.81
C LEU A 25 -1.16 10.95 -8.48
N ALA A 26 -2.43 10.51 -8.51
CA ALA A 26 -3.54 11.31 -9.02
C ALA A 26 -3.80 12.56 -8.18
N ASP A 27 -3.75 12.46 -6.86
CA ASP A 27 -3.88 13.60 -5.93
C ASP A 27 -2.75 14.64 -6.13
N LEU A 28 -1.57 14.19 -6.55
CA LEU A 28 -0.44 15.05 -6.91
C LEU A 28 -0.56 15.62 -8.35
N GLY A 29 -1.60 15.25 -9.09
CA GLY A 29 -1.94 15.83 -10.38
C GLY A 29 -1.68 14.94 -11.60
N ALA A 30 -1.16 13.73 -11.45
CA ALA A 30 -0.97 12.81 -12.58
C ALA A 30 -2.31 12.40 -13.21
N GLU A 31 -2.33 12.21 -14.52
CA GLU A 31 -3.46 11.57 -15.20
C GLU A 31 -3.39 10.05 -14.95
N VAL A 32 -4.32 9.52 -14.15
CA VAL A 32 -4.37 8.10 -13.85
C VAL A 32 -5.51 7.44 -14.61
N ILE A 33 -5.18 6.43 -15.43
CA ILE A 33 -6.13 5.60 -16.18
C ILE A 33 -6.13 4.21 -15.53
N LYS A 34 -7.22 3.91 -14.82
CA LYS A 34 -7.43 2.60 -14.18
C LYS A 34 -8.08 1.64 -15.17
N ILE A 35 -7.43 0.50 -15.39
CA ILE A 35 -7.97 -0.59 -16.21
C ILE A 35 -8.75 -1.55 -15.32
N GLU A 36 -10.02 -1.71 -15.61
CA GLU A 36 -10.92 -2.58 -14.88
C GLU A 36 -11.50 -3.68 -15.77
N ARG A 37 -11.78 -4.83 -15.16
CA ARG A 37 -12.40 -5.95 -15.87
C ARG A 37 -13.85 -5.62 -16.23
N PRO A 38 -14.29 -5.84 -17.48
CA PRO A 38 -15.68 -5.59 -17.87
C PRO A 38 -16.69 -6.33 -17.00
N GLY A 39 -17.78 -5.64 -16.64
CA GLY A 39 -18.91 -6.18 -15.86
C GLY A 39 -18.65 -6.37 -14.37
N VAL A 40 -17.38 -6.54 -13.93
CA VAL A 40 -17.04 -6.82 -12.52
C VAL A 40 -16.29 -5.63 -11.89
N GLY A 41 -15.37 -5.02 -12.62
CA GLY A 41 -14.51 -3.96 -12.12
C GLY A 41 -13.46 -4.45 -11.13
N ASP A 42 -13.07 -3.55 -10.22
CA ASP A 42 -12.23 -3.84 -9.06
C ASP A 42 -13.05 -4.59 -8.01
N ASP A 43 -12.47 -5.59 -7.35
CA ASP A 43 -13.13 -6.40 -6.31
C ASP A 43 -13.76 -5.54 -5.20
N THR A 44 -13.13 -4.40 -4.88
CA THR A 44 -13.61 -3.47 -3.85
C THR A 44 -14.92 -2.77 -4.18
N ARG A 45 -15.38 -2.77 -5.43
CA ARG A 45 -16.71 -2.29 -5.80
C ARG A 45 -17.84 -3.08 -5.14
N HIS A 46 -17.53 -4.33 -4.76
CA HIS A 46 -18.49 -5.25 -4.12
C HIS A 46 -18.27 -5.40 -2.62
N TRP A 47 -17.34 -4.64 -2.03
CA TRP A 47 -17.03 -4.72 -0.60
C TRP A 47 -17.84 -3.71 0.23
N GLY A 48 -19.13 -3.78 0.06
CA GLY A 48 -20.13 -3.09 0.87
C GLY A 48 -21.04 -4.08 1.63
N PRO A 49 -21.89 -3.64 2.58
CA PRO A 49 -22.02 -2.26 3.04
C PRO A 49 -20.77 -1.77 3.82
N PRO A 50 -20.58 -0.43 3.96
CA PRO A 50 -21.50 0.63 3.51
C PRO A 50 -21.31 0.99 2.03
N TYR A 51 -22.40 1.45 1.42
CA TYR A 51 -22.41 2.08 0.10
C TYR A 51 -22.67 3.58 0.25
N ALA A 52 -22.13 4.37 -0.68
CA ALA A 52 -22.35 5.82 -0.68
C ALA A 52 -23.78 6.15 -1.09
N ASN A 53 -24.29 7.26 -0.58
CA ASN A 53 -25.51 7.86 -1.09
C ASN A 53 -25.18 8.87 -2.21
N ASP A 54 -26.13 9.10 -3.11
CA ASP A 54 -26.07 10.20 -4.07
C ASP A 54 -26.29 11.57 -3.40
N ALA A 55 -26.29 12.63 -4.19
CA ALA A 55 -26.49 13.99 -3.68
C ALA A 55 -27.87 14.22 -3.06
N ASP A 56 -28.86 13.41 -3.43
CA ASP A 56 -30.23 13.47 -2.91
C ASP A 56 -30.45 12.56 -1.70
N GLY A 57 -29.40 11.85 -1.26
CA GLY A 57 -29.43 10.95 -0.12
C GLY A 57 -29.91 9.52 -0.43
N ASN A 58 -30.10 9.16 -1.69
CA ASN A 58 -30.53 7.83 -2.07
C ASN A 58 -29.34 6.84 -2.09
N PRO A 59 -29.54 5.58 -1.67
CA PRO A 59 -28.50 4.56 -1.71
C PRO A 59 -28.03 4.30 -3.15
N THR A 60 -26.69 4.22 -3.33
CA THR A 60 -26.08 3.80 -4.59
C THR A 60 -25.47 2.39 -4.47
N SER A 61 -24.90 1.89 -5.56
CA SER A 61 -24.08 0.66 -5.55
C SER A 61 -22.59 0.93 -5.36
N GLU A 62 -22.18 2.19 -5.09
CA GLU A 62 -20.78 2.58 -4.95
C GLU A 62 -20.27 2.24 -3.54
N ALA A 63 -19.48 1.18 -3.43
CA ALA A 63 -18.90 0.76 -2.16
C ALA A 63 -17.92 1.83 -1.61
N ALA A 64 -18.08 2.19 -0.34
CA ALA A 64 -17.21 3.16 0.32
C ALA A 64 -15.73 2.76 0.26
N TYR A 65 -15.43 1.45 0.28
CA TYR A 65 -14.07 0.93 0.15
C TYR A 65 -13.45 1.29 -1.20
N TYR A 66 -14.20 1.13 -2.30
CA TYR A 66 -13.72 1.51 -3.63
C TYR A 66 -13.44 3.02 -3.72
N LEU A 67 -14.34 3.84 -3.19
CA LEU A 67 -14.19 5.31 -3.20
C LEU A 67 -12.98 5.79 -2.38
N ALA A 68 -12.63 5.08 -1.31
CA ALA A 68 -11.50 5.45 -0.45
C ALA A 68 -10.15 5.47 -1.19
N VAL A 69 -10.01 4.71 -2.29
CA VAL A 69 -8.70 4.46 -2.94
C VAL A 69 -8.69 4.70 -4.45
N ASN A 70 -9.77 5.25 -5.02
CA ASN A 70 -9.87 5.44 -6.47
C ASN A 70 -10.31 6.86 -6.90
N ARG A 71 -10.29 7.85 -6.00
CA ARG A 71 -10.58 9.23 -6.37
C ARG A 71 -9.56 9.75 -7.39
N ASN A 72 -9.98 10.71 -8.22
CA ASN A 72 -9.17 11.37 -9.24
C ASN A 72 -8.65 10.45 -10.36
N LYS A 73 -9.18 9.23 -10.49
CA LYS A 73 -8.83 8.30 -11.56
C LYS A 73 -9.91 8.28 -12.64
N LYS A 74 -9.49 8.04 -13.88
CA LYS A 74 -10.37 7.69 -15.01
C LYS A 74 -10.44 6.17 -15.09
N SER A 75 -11.64 5.59 -15.09
CA SER A 75 -11.82 4.14 -15.25
C SER A 75 -12.11 3.79 -16.71
N VAL A 76 -11.45 2.74 -17.20
CA VAL A 76 -11.65 2.15 -18.52
C VAL A 76 -11.79 0.65 -18.37
N THR A 77 -12.80 0.06 -18.99
CA THR A 77 -13.01 -1.38 -18.95
C THR A 77 -12.31 -2.08 -20.11
N LEU A 78 -11.34 -2.95 -19.81
CA LEU A 78 -10.62 -3.78 -20.77
C LEU A 78 -10.45 -5.20 -20.22
N ASP A 79 -10.75 -6.21 -21.05
CA ASP A 79 -10.46 -7.60 -20.73
C ASP A 79 -9.06 -7.97 -21.20
N ILE A 80 -8.07 -7.88 -20.32
CA ILE A 80 -6.67 -8.21 -20.61
C ILE A 80 -6.42 -9.72 -20.83
N SER A 81 -7.42 -10.57 -20.61
CA SER A 81 -7.30 -11.98 -20.96
C SER A 81 -7.46 -12.24 -22.45
N THR A 82 -8.00 -11.26 -23.20
CA THR A 82 -8.18 -11.31 -24.65
C THR A 82 -7.04 -10.65 -25.40
N GLY A 83 -6.74 -11.13 -26.60
CA GLY A 83 -5.72 -10.52 -27.48
C GLY A 83 -6.03 -9.06 -27.83
N GLN A 84 -7.32 -8.70 -27.98
CA GLN A 84 -7.74 -7.32 -28.23
C GLN A 84 -7.46 -6.42 -27.01
N GLY A 85 -7.83 -6.86 -25.78
CA GLY A 85 -7.57 -6.11 -24.56
C GLY A 85 -6.07 -5.91 -24.32
N GLN A 86 -5.26 -6.95 -24.57
CA GLN A 86 -3.79 -6.85 -24.49
C GLN A 86 -3.22 -5.84 -25.47
N ALA A 87 -3.70 -5.84 -26.73
CA ALA A 87 -3.28 -4.88 -27.74
C ALA A 87 -3.61 -3.44 -27.33
N LEU A 88 -4.80 -3.20 -26.79
CA LEU A 88 -5.21 -1.87 -26.31
C LEU A 88 -4.36 -1.41 -25.11
N VAL A 89 -4.03 -2.30 -24.15
CA VAL A 89 -3.13 -1.96 -23.04
C VAL A 89 -1.75 -1.57 -23.58
N ARG A 90 -1.17 -2.31 -24.55
CA ARG A 90 0.11 -1.96 -25.18
C ARG A 90 0.07 -0.60 -25.87
N GLN A 91 -1.05 -0.25 -26.53
CA GLN A 91 -1.23 1.08 -27.11
C GLN A 91 -1.26 2.18 -26.06
N LEU A 92 -1.93 1.96 -24.92
CA LEU A 92 -1.95 2.90 -23.80
C LEU A 92 -0.57 3.09 -23.18
N VAL A 93 0.21 2.00 -23.05
CA VAL A 93 1.58 2.01 -22.50
C VAL A 93 2.51 2.89 -23.34
N ALA A 94 2.37 2.90 -24.67
CA ALA A 94 3.20 3.74 -25.52
C ALA A 94 3.14 5.25 -25.18
N GLY A 95 2.04 5.69 -24.57
CA GLY A 95 1.84 7.07 -24.08
C GLY A 95 1.87 7.22 -22.58
N ALA A 96 2.25 6.18 -21.81
CA ALA A 96 2.29 6.21 -20.36
C ALA A 96 3.73 6.41 -19.85
N ASP A 97 3.86 7.09 -18.71
CA ASP A 97 5.12 7.28 -18.00
C ASP A 97 5.34 6.17 -16.96
N VAL A 98 4.27 5.75 -16.33
CA VAL A 98 4.27 4.78 -15.23
C VAL A 98 3.19 3.73 -15.49
N LEU A 99 3.50 2.46 -15.21
CA LEU A 99 2.53 1.40 -15.10
C LEU A 99 2.65 0.79 -13.70
N VAL A 100 1.52 0.60 -13.02
CA VAL A 100 1.46 -0.06 -11.71
C VAL A 100 0.55 -1.28 -11.79
N GLU A 101 1.02 -2.42 -11.27
CA GLU A 101 0.26 -3.68 -11.27
C GLU A 101 0.42 -4.42 -9.94
N ASN A 102 -0.53 -5.30 -9.60
CA ASN A 102 -0.46 -6.17 -8.43
C ASN A 102 -1.00 -7.59 -8.71
N TYR A 103 -0.67 -8.10 -9.88
CA TYR A 103 -0.98 -9.48 -10.27
C TYR A 103 -0.02 -10.47 -9.61
N LYS A 104 -0.39 -11.75 -9.63
CA LYS A 104 0.52 -12.81 -9.19
C LYS A 104 1.77 -12.82 -10.06
N VAL A 105 2.91 -13.10 -9.45
CA VAL A 105 4.21 -13.20 -10.15
C VAL A 105 4.08 -14.08 -11.40
N GLY A 106 4.57 -13.57 -12.53
CA GLY A 106 4.52 -14.24 -13.84
C GLY A 106 3.15 -14.23 -14.54
N GLN A 107 2.08 -13.71 -13.91
CA GLN A 107 0.76 -13.73 -14.54
C GLN A 107 0.67 -12.84 -15.78
N LEU A 108 1.30 -11.67 -15.77
CA LEU A 108 1.27 -10.73 -16.88
C LEU A 108 2.16 -11.16 -18.05
N LEU A 109 3.18 -12.00 -17.81
CA LEU A 109 4.06 -12.55 -18.85
C LEU A 109 3.25 -13.28 -19.94
N LYS A 110 2.28 -14.10 -19.57
CA LYS A 110 1.43 -14.83 -20.54
C LYS A 110 0.57 -13.92 -21.42
N TYR A 111 0.42 -12.65 -21.04
CA TYR A 111 -0.33 -11.64 -21.77
C TYR A 111 0.58 -10.69 -22.57
N GLY A 112 1.92 -10.80 -22.41
CA GLY A 112 2.88 -9.84 -22.96
C GLY A 112 2.70 -8.44 -22.39
N LEU A 113 2.36 -8.37 -21.09
CA LEU A 113 2.16 -7.15 -20.31
C LEU A 113 3.11 -7.07 -19.12
N ASP A 114 4.13 -7.93 -19.06
CA ASP A 114 5.24 -7.90 -18.14
C ASP A 114 6.25 -6.79 -18.51
N TYR A 115 7.17 -6.49 -17.60
CA TYR A 115 8.14 -5.41 -17.79
C TYR A 115 8.95 -5.54 -19.08
N ASP A 116 9.52 -6.72 -19.36
CA ASP A 116 10.39 -6.90 -20.52
C ASP A 116 9.62 -6.71 -21.85
N SER A 117 8.39 -7.23 -21.92
CA SER A 117 7.51 -7.05 -23.06
C SER A 117 7.13 -5.58 -23.30
N LEU A 118 6.86 -4.83 -22.23
CA LEU A 118 6.43 -3.44 -22.31
C LEU A 118 7.60 -2.47 -22.45
N LYS A 119 8.77 -2.79 -21.89
CA LYS A 119 10.01 -2.03 -22.11
C LYS A 119 10.41 -1.98 -23.59
N ALA A 120 10.12 -3.03 -24.34
CA ALA A 120 10.36 -3.03 -25.79
C ALA A 120 9.51 -1.99 -26.55
N ILE A 121 8.33 -1.62 -25.99
CA ILE A 121 7.43 -0.61 -26.57
C ILE A 121 7.78 0.78 -26.03
N LYS A 122 8.09 0.89 -24.74
CA LYS A 122 8.39 2.13 -24.01
C LYS A 122 9.65 1.95 -23.17
N PRO A 123 10.85 2.18 -23.73
CA PRO A 123 12.13 1.91 -23.05
C PRO A 123 12.34 2.68 -21.73
N ASP A 124 11.74 3.86 -21.62
CA ASP A 124 11.80 4.72 -20.44
C ASP A 124 10.62 4.53 -19.47
N LEU A 125 9.84 3.44 -19.62
CA LEU A 125 8.71 3.13 -18.75
C LEU A 125 9.18 2.85 -17.31
N ILE A 126 8.52 3.48 -16.34
CA ILE A 126 8.59 3.07 -14.94
C ILE A 126 7.52 2.02 -14.70
N TYR A 127 7.93 0.79 -14.42
CA TYR A 127 7.03 -0.34 -14.20
C TYR A 127 7.10 -0.76 -12.73
N CYS A 128 5.99 -0.67 -11.98
CA CYS A 128 5.94 -0.98 -10.56
C CYS A 128 5.06 -2.21 -10.31
N SER A 129 5.68 -3.29 -9.82
CA SER A 129 5.00 -4.50 -9.38
C SER A 129 4.85 -4.48 -7.85
N ILE A 130 3.62 -4.63 -7.37
CA ILE A 130 3.31 -4.72 -5.94
C ILE A 130 2.80 -6.12 -5.64
N THR A 131 3.54 -6.88 -4.82
CA THR A 131 3.19 -8.27 -4.48
C THR A 131 3.34 -8.54 -2.99
N GLY A 132 2.88 -9.69 -2.52
CA GLY A 132 3.01 -10.05 -1.10
C GLY A 132 4.45 -10.22 -0.63
N PHE A 133 5.31 -10.79 -1.49
CA PHE A 133 6.63 -11.29 -1.09
C PHE A 133 7.75 -10.97 -2.11
N GLY A 134 7.52 -10.01 -3.01
CA GLY A 134 8.47 -9.70 -4.09
C GLY A 134 8.38 -10.66 -5.27
N GLN A 135 9.12 -10.34 -6.33
CA GLN A 135 9.16 -11.10 -7.58
C GLN A 135 10.07 -12.33 -7.50
N THR A 136 10.92 -12.41 -6.49
CA THR A 136 11.93 -13.47 -6.30
C THR A 136 11.82 -14.09 -4.90
N GLY A 137 12.58 -15.16 -4.66
CA GLY A 137 12.63 -15.81 -3.36
C GLY A 137 11.56 -16.91 -3.16
N PRO A 138 11.62 -17.61 -2.00
CA PRO A 138 10.84 -18.83 -1.79
C PRO A 138 9.33 -18.61 -1.67
N TYR A 139 8.88 -17.38 -1.41
CA TYR A 139 7.47 -17.05 -1.24
C TYR A 139 6.89 -16.25 -2.41
N ALA A 140 7.67 -15.96 -3.45
CA ALA A 140 7.22 -15.14 -4.59
C ALA A 140 5.91 -15.62 -5.23
N SER A 141 5.67 -16.94 -5.29
CA SER A 141 4.44 -17.51 -5.85
C SER A 141 3.20 -17.43 -4.93
N ARG A 142 3.40 -17.07 -3.64
CA ARG A 142 2.30 -17.01 -2.67
C ARG A 142 1.52 -15.71 -2.79
N PRO A 143 0.18 -15.76 -2.64
CA PRO A 143 -0.60 -14.54 -2.51
C PRO A 143 -0.27 -13.88 -1.17
N GLY A 144 -0.09 -12.56 -1.18
CA GLY A 144 0.06 -11.75 0.03
C GLY A 144 -1.20 -10.92 0.26
N TYR A 145 -1.77 -11.05 1.46
CA TYR A 145 -2.82 -10.15 1.95
C TYR A 145 -2.30 -9.43 3.18
N ASP A 146 -2.72 -8.19 3.36
CA ASP A 146 -2.33 -7.32 4.48
C ASP A 146 -2.30 -8.06 5.82
N PHE A 147 -3.40 -8.72 6.19
CA PHE A 147 -3.53 -9.39 7.49
C PHE A 147 -2.52 -10.54 7.67
N ILE A 148 -2.29 -11.34 6.61
CA ILE A 148 -1.29 -12.42 6.64
C ILE A 148 0.11 -11.83 6.82
N VAL A 149 0.40 -10.75 6.11
CA VAL A 149 1.72 -10.09 6.17
C VAL A 149 1.94 -9.39 7.51
N GLN A 150 0.92 -8.77 8.11
CA GLN A 150 1.00 -8.26 9.50
C GLN A 150 1.40 -9.36 10.50
N GLY A 151 0.87 -10.57 10.31
CA GLY A 151 1.24 -11.73 11.14
C GLY A 151 2.67 -12.19 10.92
N ILE A 152 3.04 -12.47 9.67
CA ILE A 152 4.38 -12.99 9.30
C ILE A 152 5.47 -11.95 9.55
N GLY A 153 5.21 -10.68 9.25
CA GLY A 153 6.16 -9.57 9.38
C GLY A 153 6.34 -9.05 10.81
N GLY A 154 5.71 -9.68 11.81
CA GLY A 154 5.93 -9.38 13.22
C GLY A 154 5.10 -8.23 13.78
N PHE A 155 4.32 -7.50 12.99
CA PHE A 155 3.50 -6.38 13.47
C PHE A 155 2.53 -6.80 14.58
N MET A 156 1.88 -7.95 14.43
CA MET A 156 0.94 -8.47 15.43
C MET A 156 1.62 -8.97 16.71
N SER A 157 2.92 -9.24 16.69
CA SER A 157 3.69 -9.63 17.88
C SER A 157 3.96 -8.45 18.81
N VAL A 158 3.86 -7.22 18.31
CA VAL A 158 4.10 -5.98 19.09
C VAL A 158 2.84 -5.12 19.25
N THR A 159 1.74 -5.50 18.60
CA THR A 159 0.47 -4.75 18.61
C THR A 159 -0.58 -5.51 19.41
N GLY A 160 -1.21 -4.83 20.36
CA GLY A 160 -2.23 -5.38 21.24
C GLY A 160 -1.91 -5.20 22.71
N GLU A 161 -2.83 -5.64 23.57
CA GLU A 161 -2.64 -5.62 25.02
C GLU A 161 -1.58 -6.66 25.43
N ARG A 162 -0.94 -6.44 26.58
CA ARG A 162 0.05 -7.36 27.18
C ARG A 162 -0.56 -8.72 27.40
N ASP A 163 0.23 -9.79 27.17
CA ASP A 163 -0.26 -11.17 27.19
C ASP A 163 -0.84 -11.60 28.53
N GLU A 164 -0.32 -11.03 29.64
CA GLU A 164 -0.75 -11.32 30.99
C GLU A 164 -2.04 -10.60 31.42
N LEU A 165 -2.58 -9.71 30.59
CA LEU A 165 -3.79 -8.94 30.89
C LEU A 165 -5.01 -9.47 30.13
N PRO A 166 -6.23 -9.20 30.61
CA PRO A 166 -7.46 -9.52 29.89
C PRO A 166 -7.47 -8.84 28.50
N GLY A 167 -7.72 -9.60 27.43
CA GLY A 167 -7.65 -9.14 26.05
C GLY A 167 -6.24 -9.19 25.44
N GLY A 168 -5.25 -9.75 26.16
CA GLY A 168 -3.92 -9.99 25.63
C GLY A 168 -3.92 -10.94 24.43
N GLY A 169 -2.90 -10.80 23.58
CA GLY A 169 -2.70 -11.62 22.38
C GLY A 169 -2.43 -10.78 21.11
N PRO A 170 -2.06 -11.44 20.00
CA PRO A 170 -1.74 -10.77 18.76
C PRO A 170 -2.94 -10.02 18.18
N GLN A 171 -2.75 -8.75 17.83
CA GLN A 171 -3.78 -7.93 17.20
C GLN A 171 -3.27 -7.28 15.92
N LYS A 172 -4.11 -7.26 14.89
CA LYS A 172 -3.83 -6.52 13.67
C LYS A 172 -4.10 -5.03 13.86
N GLY A 173 -3.55 -4.20 13.00
CA GLY A 173 -3.96 -2.80 12.87
C GLY A 173 -5.44 -2.68 12.49
N GLY A 174 -6.11 -1.63 12.98
CA GLY A 174 -7.52 -1.37 12.66
C GLY A 174 -7.75 -1.12 11.16
N VAL A 175 -6.77 -0.48 10.51
CA VAL A 175 -6.70 -0.32 9.06
C VAL A 175 -5.76 -1.37 8.46
N ALA A 176 -5.84 -1.59 7.16
CA ALA A 176 -4.89 -2.43 6.42
C ALA A 176 -3.53 -1.73 6.28
N ILE A 177 -2.81 -1.65 7.40
CA ILE A 177 -1.63 -0.79 7.56
C ILE A 177 -0.50 -1.17 6.62
N THR A 178 -0.29 -2.47 6.38
CA THR A 178 0.76 -2.96 5.48
C THR A 178 0.48 -2.54 4.03
N ASP A 179 -0.76 -2.68 3.57
CA ASP A 179 -1.17 -2.24 2.23
C ASP A 179 -0.96 -0.73 2.04
N LEU A 180 -1.41 0.08 3.01
CA LEU A 180 -1.29 1.54 2.94
C LEU A 180 0.17 2.00 2.90
N PHE A 181 1.02 1.44 3.75
CA PHE A 181 2.46 1.73 3.73
C PHE A 181 3.13 1.23 2.46
N THR A 182 2.73 0.07 1.94
CA THR A 182 3.24 -0.46 0.68
C THR A 182 2.88 0.47 -0.48
N GLY A 183 1.65 0.96 -0.55
CA GLY A 183 1.24 1.94 -1.54
C GLY A 183 2.02 3.25 -1.44
N ALA A 184 2.30 3.73 -0.22
CA ALA A 184 3.14 4.90 0.00
C ALA A 184 4.60 4.66 -0.44
N HIS A 185 5.19 3.51 -0.11
CA HIS A 185 6.55 3.16 -0.55
C HIS A 185 6.64 2.97 -2.07
N ALA A 186 5.62 2.38 -2.69
CA ALA A 186 5.53 2.30 -4.15
C ALA A 186 5.50 3.71 -4.78
N THR A 187 4.75 4.64 -4.20
CA THR A 187 4.74 6.04 -4.65
C THR A 187 6.13 6.67 -4.53
N ILE A 188 6.82 6.50 -3.39
CA ILE A 188 8.19 7.01 -3.18
C ILE A 188 9.16 6.41 -4.21
N ALA A 189 9.10 5.10 -4.43
CA ALA A 189 9.95 4.42 -5.40
C ALA A 189 9.70 4.91 -6.84
N ILE A 190 8.44 5.10 -7.22
CA ILE A 190 8.07 5.68 -8.52
C ILE A 190 8.64 7.09 -8.69
N LEU A 191 8.49 7.95 -7.67
CA LEU A 191 9.04 9.31 -7.73
C LEU A 191 10.56 9.31 -7.82
N ALA A 192 11.26 8.42 -7.12
CA ALA A 192 12.70 8.26 -7.22
C ALA A 192 13.14 7.76 -8.62
N ALA A 193 12.41 6.80 -9.18
CA ALA A 193 12.65 6.30 -10.53
C ALA A 193 12.38 7.35 -11.62
N LEU A 194 11.37 8.20 -11.44
CA LEU A 194 11.10 9.33 -12.33
C LEU A 194 12.26 10.34 -12.28
N ALA A 195 12.78 10.68 -11.09
CA ALA A 195 13.93 11.56 -10.94
C ALA A 195 15.21 10.96 -11.59
N HIS A 196 15.40 9.64 -11.49
CA HIS A 196 16.48 8.95 -12.20
C HIS A 196 16.28 9.03 -13.72
N ARG A 197 15.07 8.77 -14.21
CA ARG A 197 14.73 8.86 -15.64
C ARG A 197 14.98 10.25 -16.23
N GLU A 198 14.68 11.32 -15.48
CA GLU A 198 14.95 12.69 -15.91
C GLU A 198 16.44 12.95 -16.17
N GLN A 199 17.32 12.27 -15.44
CA GLN A 199 18.78 12.43 -15.59
C GLN A 199 19.39 11.50 -16.63
N THR A 200 18.84 10.29 -16.80
CA THR A 200 19.45 9.23 -17.60
C THR A 200 18.68 8.89 -18.87
N GLY A 201 17.38 9.19 -18.91
CA GLY A 201 16.47 8.74 -19.96
C GLY A 201 16.03 7.28 -19.80
N GLU A 202 16.44 6.58 -18.72
CA GLU A 202 16.19 5.16 -18.54
C GLU A 202 14.98 4.90 -17.64
N GLY A 203 14.10 3.96 -18.07
CA GLY A 203 13.04 3.40 -17.25
C GLY A 203 13.56 2.37 -16.25
N GLN A 204 12.72 1.99 -15.29
CA GLN A 204 13.06 1.00 -14.26
C GLN A 204 11.89 0.06 -13.95
N TRP A 205 12.24 -1.18 -13.59
CA TRP A 205 11.31 -2.08 -12.93
C TRP A 205 11.47 -1.99 -11.41
N LEU A 206 10.37 -1.69 -10.72
CA LEU A 206 10.29 -1.56 -9.28
C LEU A 206 9.56 -2.77 -8.71
N ASP A 207 10.23 -3.53 -7.86
CA ASP A 207 9.66 -4.67 -7.14
C ASP A 207 9.38 -4.27 -5.69
N ILE A 208 8.09 -4.21 -5.32
CA ILE A 208 7.64 -3.76 -4.00
C ILE A 208 6.90 -4.91 -3.31
N GLY A 209 7.57 -5.54 -2.34
CA GLY A 209 6.99 -6.59 -1.51
C GLY A 209 6.29 -6.05 -0.26
N LEU A 210 5.06 -6.50 0.01
CA LEU A 210 4.35 -6.14 1.25
C LEU A 210 5.16 -6.53 2.48
N LEU A 211 5.79 -7.72 2.46
CA LEU A 211 6.59 -8.20 3.59
C LEU A 211 7.81 -7.33 3.84
N ASP A 212 8.50 -6.90 2.79
CA ASP A 212 9.68 -6.04 2.91
C ASP A 212 9.32 -4.70 3.55
N VAL A 213 8.22 -4.09 3.08
CA VAL A 213 7.69 -2.85 3.67
C VAL A 213 7.25 -3.07 5.10
N GLN A 214 6.57 -4.19 5.40
CA GLN A 214 6.14 -4.51 6.77
C GLN A 214 7.33 -4.65 7.72
N VAL A 215 8.42 -5.31 7.29
CA VAL A 215 9.64 -5.44 8.09
C VAL A 215 10.30 -4.08 8.31
N ALA A 216 10.35 -3.23 7.29
CA ALA A 216 10.86 -1.87 7.43
C ALA A 216 10.04 -1.02 8.43
N MET A 217 8.71 -1.20 8.46
CA MET A 217 7.81 -0.52 9.41
C MET A 217 8.06 -0.91 10.87
N MET A 218 8.68 -2.05 11.16
CA MET A 218 8.98 -2.47 12.53
C MET A 218 10.00 -1.56 13.23
N ALA A 219 10.75 -0.77 12.48
CA ALA A 219 11.62 0.33 12.96
C ALA A 219 12.40 -0.03 14.24
N ASN A 220 12.16 0.72 15.34
CA ASN A 220 12.84 0.50 16.61
C ASN A 220 12.55 -0.87 17.24
N MET A 221 11.38 -1.48 17.00
CA MET A 221 11.06 -2.82 17.52
C MET A 221 11.97 -3.88 16.89
N ALA A 222 12.18 -3.80 15.57
CA ALA A 222 13.14 -4.66 14.86
C ALA A 222 14.58 -4.41 15.35
N THR A 223 14.97 -3.14 15.49
CA THR A 223 16.31 -2.77 15.96
C THR A 223 16.56 -3.21 17.42
N ASN A 224 15.56 -3.12 18.31
CA ASN A 224 15.65 -3.66 19.65
C ASN A 224 15.94 -5.16 19.65
N TYR A 225 15.27 -5.94 18.79
CA TYR A 225 15.55 -7.36 18.63
C TYR A 225 16.96 -7.61 18.10
N LEU A 226 17.36 -6.93 17.05
CA LEU A 226 18.69 -7.10 16.44
C LEU A 226 19.82 -6.75 17.41
N ALA A 227 19.61 -5.77 18.29
CA ALA A 227 20.60 -5.34 19.27
C ALA A 227 20.71 -6.29 20.47
N THR A 228 19.63 -6.96 20.85
CA THR A 228 19.55 -7.71 22.12
C THR A 228 19.34 -9.22 21.96
N GLY A 229 18.88 -9.67 20.78
CA GLY A 229 18.41 -11.05 20.56
C GLY A 229 17.09 -11.38 21.28
N THR A 230 16.49 -10.42 22.01
CA THR A 230 15.26 -10.64 22.77
C THR A 230 14.06 -10.28 21.94
N PRO A 231 13.14 -11.23 21.65
CA PRO A 231 11.91 -10.93 20.92
C PRO A 231 11.09 -9.82 21.60
N PRO A 232 10.64 -8.82 20.85
CA PRO A 232 9.81 -7.74 21.40
C PRO A 232 8.47 -8.28 21.90
N LYS A 233 7.92 -7.62 22.92
CA LYS A 233 6.63 -7.95 23.52
C LYS A 233 5.57 -6.92 23.14
N ARG A 234 4.30 -7.27 23.35
CA ARG A 234 3.19 -6.31 23.36
C ARG A 234 3.24 -5.49 24.65
N TRP A 235 3.11 -4.19 24.50
CA TRP A 235 3.15 -3.24 25.60
C TRP A 235 1.80 -2.56 25.85
N GLY A 236 0.74 -2.98 25.15
CA GLY A 236 -0.52 -2.25 25.14
C GLY A 236 -0.31 -0.84 24.63
N ASN A 237 -0.74 0.14 25.41
CA ASN A 237 -0.55 1.56 25.11
C ASN A 237 0.74 2.16 25.71
N ALA A 238 1.64 1.34 26.26
CA ALA A 238 2.89 1.83 26.83
C ALA A 238 4.03 1.80 25.82
N HIS A 239 4.97 2.76 25.93
CA HIS A 239 6.17 2.77 25.09
C HIS A 239 7.21 1.77 25.63
N PRO A 240 7.90 1.00 24.78
CA PRO A 240 8.86 -0.02 25.22
C PRO A 240 10.13 0.55 25.86
N ASN A 241 10.50 1.79 25.57
CA ASN A 241 11.79 2.35 25.95
C ASN A 241 11.70 3.65 26.77
N ILE A 242 10.54 4.28 26.90
CA ILE A 242 10.36 5.62 27.49
C ILE A 242 9.25 5.58 28.55
N VAL A 243 9.48 6.18 29.73
CA VAL A 243 8.55 6.23 30.86
C VAL A 243 8.55 7.62 31.49
N PRO A 244 7.36 8.22 31.84
CA PRO A 244 6.00 7.79 31.48
C PRO A 244 5.66 8.15 30.03
N TYR A 245 5.20 7.17 29.27
CA TYR A 245 4.72 7.34 27.90
C TYR A 245 3.65 6.29 27.62
N GLN A 246 2.41 6.59 28.01
CA GLN A 246 1.28 5.65 27.89
C GLN A 246 -0.07 6.33 28.11
N VAL A 247 -1.13 5.55 27.95
CA VAL A 247 -2.51 5.94 28.28
C VAL A 247 -2.80 5.66 29.76
N PHE A 248 -3.49 6.59 30.43
CA PHE A 248 -3.99 6.46 31.78
C PHE A 248 -5.50 6.65 31.82
N LYS A 249 -6.19 5.82 32.63
CA LYS A 249 -7.61 5.99 32.90
C LYS A 249 -7.80 7.09 33.96
N VAL A 250 -8.74 7.99 33.72
CA VAL A 250 -9.18 9.03 34.66
C VAL A 250 -10.66 8.86 34.98
N ALA A 251 -11.21 9.71 35.84
CA ALA A 251 -12.59 9.55 36.31
C ALA A 251 -13.65 9.60 35.18
N ASP A 252 -13.43 10.42 34.18
CA ASP A 252 -14.38 10.69 33.10
C ASP A 252 -13.89 10.26 31.72
N GLY A 253 -12.75 9.55 31.64
CA GLY A 253 -12.22 9.12 30.34
C GLY A 253 -10.78 8.60 30.41
N TRP A 254 -9.99 9.03 29.43
CA TRP A 254 -8.60 8.62 29.25
C TRP A 254 -7.72 9.82 28.91
N ILE A 255 -6.50 9.85 29.44
CA ILE A 255 -5.47 10.80 29.07
C ILE A 255 -4.23 10.08 28.56
N ILE A 256 -3.46 10.77 27.73
CA ILE A 256 -2.14 10.33 27.28
C ILE A 256 -1.10 11.18 28.02
N VAL A 257 -0.17 10.55 28.70
CA VAL A 257 1.05 11.20 29.20
C VAL A 257 2.19 10.72 28.33
N ALA A 258 2.91 11.65 27.73
CA ALA A 258 4.01 11.37 26.79
C ALA A 258 5.22 12.26 27.14
N CYS A 259 6.05 11.79 28.08
CA CYS A 259 7.30 12.45 28.46
C CYS A 259 8.47 11.80 27.71
N GLY A 260 9.01 12.51 26.72
CA GLY A 260 10.15 12.03 25.92
C GLY A 260 11.53 12.35 26.52
N ASN A 261 11.61 13.13 27.60
CA ASN A 261 12.86 13.51 28.25
C ASN A 261 12.63 14.02 29.69
N ASP A 262 13.73 14.13 30.46
CA ASP A 262 13.71 14.56 31.86
C ASP A 262 13.15 15.98 32.08
N GLY A 263 13.38 16.88 31.11
CA GLY A 263 12.86 18.25 31.19
C GLY A 263 11.33 18.30 31.12
N GLN A 264 10.72 17.42 30.31
CA GLN A 264 9.25 17.27 30.26
C GLN A 264 8.72 16.58 31.52
N PHE A 265 9.44 15.58 32.03
CA PHE A 265 9.07 14.91 33.29
C PHE A 265 9.06 15.88 34.48
N ARG A 266 10.09 16.74 34.64
CA ARG A 266 10.15 17.76 35.68
C ARG A 266 9.02 18.78 35.64
N LYS A 267 8.40 18.98 34.46
CA LYS A 267 7.24 19.88 34.33
C LYS A 267 5.90 19.16 34.62
N LEU A 268 5.91 17.85 34.55
CA LEU A 268 4.73 17.04 34.83
C LEU A 268 4.51 16.87 36.34
N VAL A 269 5.59 16.74 37.10
CA VAL A 269 5.59 16.58 38.56
C VAL A 269 5.80 17.90 39.27
#